data_16d03bc4e231e656c5e27387eb55f418
#
_entry.id   16d03bc4e231e656c5e27387eb55f418
#
_cell.length_a   1.000
_cell.length_b   1.000
_cell.length_c   1.000
_cell.angle_alpha   90.00
_cell.angle_beta   90.00
_cell.angle_gamma   90.00
#
_symmetry.space_group_name_H-M   'P 1'
#
loop_
_entity.id
_entity.type
_entity.pdbx_description
1 polymer ?
#
loop_
_entity_poly.entity_id
_entity_poly.type
_entity_poly.pdbx_seq_one_letter_code
_entity_poly.pdbx_strand_id
1 'polypeptide(L)'
;QTRTFDNVVIVTHGFGSHKDTAGTVHFAEHLTSKYKNYAVIAFDWPCHGADARKKLSLPECMNYLTWVVDYAKTELQAKHIYNYSTSFGAYITLRYLIEKGNPFQKIALRSPGVNMYESMSNHVSDEGFAKLKKGKEIQVGFERKMKIDQAFMDDLKSFDVRDHEYFDFAEDILILHGTKDEMIPIDLVREFAENNVIEFVPVEGANHPFQNPNHMALAIHKIIEFFHDDKA
;
A
#
# COMPACT_ATOMS: atom_id res chain seq x y z
N GLN A 1 11.95 6.56 28.86
CA GLN A 1 10.52 6.26 28.74
C GLN A 1 10.18 6.24 27.27
N THR A 2 9.63 5.14 26.77
CA THR A 2 9.09 5.06 25.41
C THR A 2 7.88 5.98 25.35
N ARG A 3 7.85 6.91 24.37
CA ARG A 3 6.70 7.79 24.18
C ARG A 3 5.55 6.95 23.62
N THR A 4 4.41 6.99 24.27
CA THR A 4 3.17 6.32 23.82
C THR A 4 2.33 7.28 22.98
N PHE A 5 1.57 6.76 22.03
CA PHE A 5 0.67 7.53 21.18
C PHE A 5 -0.68 6.83 21.07
N ASP A 6 -1.77 7.57 21.27
CA ASP A 6 -3.11 6.99 21.14
C ASP A 6 -3.40 6.55 19.72
N ASN A 7 -2.92 7.31 18.75
CA ASN A 7 -3.17 7.07 17.33
C ASN A 7 -1.84 6.87 16.57
N VAL A 8 -1.74 5.78 15.83
CA VAL A 8 -0.57 5.46 15.00
C VAL A 8 -1.01 5.20 13.56
N VAL A 9 -0.42 5.91 12.61
CA VAL A 9 -0.61 5.66 11.17
C VAL A 9 0.58 4.87 10.64
N ILE A 10 0.32 3.69 10.09
CA ILE A 10 1.30 2.89 9.37
C ILE A 10 1.23 3.27 7.89
N VAL A 11 2.35 3.78 7.35
CA VAL A 11 2.46 4.17 5.93
C VAL A 11 3.27 3.14 5.18
N THR A 12 2.71 2.63 4.08
CA THR A 12 3.38 1.65 3.20
C THR A 12 3.53 2.20 1.78
N HIS A 13 4.71 2.00 1.22
CA HIS A 13 5.06 2.49 -0.11
C HIS A 13 4.79 1.46 -1.22
N GLY A 14 4.84 1.90 -2.48
CA GLY A 14 4.70 1.08 -3.68
C GLY A 14 5.95 0.29 -4.05
N PHE A 15 5.81 -0.58 -5.05
CA PHE A 15 6.89 -1.42 -5.59
C PHE A 15 8.05 -0.57 -6.12
N GLY A 16 9.28 -0.92 -5.72
CA GLY A 16 10.49 -0.22 -6.14
C GLY A 16 10.73 1.13 -5.45
N SER A 17 9.84 1.57 -4.54
CA SER A 17 9.93 2.82 -3.79
C SER A 17 10.65 2.65 -2.44
N HIS A 18 10.46 3.58 -1.52
CA HIS A 18 11.03 3.57 -0.17
C HIS A 18 10.18 4.40 0.80
N LYS A 19 10.42 4.23 2.11
CA LYS A 19 9.68 4.89 3.19
C LYS A 19 9.83 6.42 3.23
N ASP A 20 10.95 6.94 2.73
CA ASP A 20 11.32 8.37 2.83
C ASP A 20 10.94 9.15 1.57
N THR A 21 9.86 8.75 0.86
CA THR A 21 9.36 9.54 -0.28
C THR A 21 8.87 10.91 0.18
N ALA A 22 8.97 11.92 -0.69
CA ALA A 22 8.45 13.26 -0.38
C ALA A 22 6.97 13.23 0.04
N GLY A 23 6.15 12.38 -0.58
CA GLY A 23 4.74 12.20 -0.22
C GLY A 23 4.57 11.64 1.20
N THR A 24 5.37 10.65 1.59
CA THR A 24 5.35 10.08 2.95
C THR A 24 5.77 11.11 3.99
N VAL A 25 6.88 11.81 3.74
CA VAL A 25 7.38 12.86 4.66
C VAL A 25 6.36 13.97 4.81
N HIS A 26 5.81 14.48 3.71
CA HIS A 26 4.81 15.55 3.73
C HIS A 26 3.53 15.13 4.46
N PHE A 27 3.06 13.89 4.26
CA PHE A 27 1.92 13.36 5.01
C PHE A 27 2.22 13.33 6.52
N ALA A 28 3.37 12.77 6.91
CA ALA A 28 3.75 12.65 8.32
C ALA A 28 3.87 14.02 9.01
N GLU A 29 4.53 14.99 8.37
CA GLU A 29 4.68 16.35 8.86
C GLU A 29 3.33 17.05 9.00
N HIS A 30 2.45 16.95 8.00
CA HIS A 30 1.13 17.56 8.01
C HIS A 30 0.26 17.00 9.15
N LEU A 31 0.21 15.67 9.27
CA LEU A 31 -0.56 15.00 10.30
C LEU A 31 -0.07 15.38 11.70
N THR A 32 1.23 15.20 11.98
CA THR A 32 1.79 15.37 13.33
C THR A 32 1.96 16.83 13.73
N SER A 33 2.01 17.77 12.78
CA SER A 33 1.97 19.20 13.09
C SER A 33 0.60 19.64 13.60
N LYS A 34 -0.46 19.11 13.03
CA LYS A 34 -1.85 19.45 13.36
C LYS A 34 -2.37 18.64 14.56
N TYR A 35 -2.02 17.36 14.66
CA TYR A 35 -2.55 16.43 15.65
C TYR A 35 -1.44 15.81 16.50
N LYS A 36 -1.28 16.31 17.74
CA LYS A 36 -0.14 15.96 18.62
C LYS A 36 -0.20 14.57 19.24
N ASN A 37 -1.36 13.92 19.22
CA ASN A 37 -1.58 12.55 19.72
C ASN A 37 -1.39 11.48 18.62
N TYR A 38 -0.93 11.87 17.43
CA TYR A 38 -0.61 10.96 16.34
C TYR A 38 0.89 10.71 16.23
N ALA A 39 1.24 9.47 15.89
CA ALA A 39 2.54 9.10 15.36
C ALA A 39 2.40 8.47 13.97
N VAL A 40 3.47 8.53 13.19
CA VAL A 40 3.56 7.89 11.88
C VAL A 40 4.72 6.91 11.89
N ILE A 41 4.46 5.68 11.46
CA ILE A 41 5.46 4.65 11.18
C ILE A 41 5.52 4.46 9.67
N ALA A 42 6.65 4.74 9.06
CA ALA A 42 6.95 4.37 7.69
C ALA A 42 8.13 3.38 7.69
N PHE A 43 8.02 2.32 6.92
CA PHE A 43 9.06 1.29 6.83
C PHE A 43 9.31 0.88 5.39
N ASP A 44 10.49 0.34 5.11
CA ASP A 44 10.82 -0.23 3.81
C ASP A 44 10.40 -1.70 3.76
N TRP A 45 9.73 -2.09 2.68
CA TRP A 45 9.50 -3.49 2.39
C TRP A 45 10.82 -4.25 2.23
N PRO A 46 10.83 -5.60 2.39
CA PRO A 46 11.99 -6.41 2.03
C PRO A 46 12.53 -6.04 0.65
N CYS A 47 13.84 -5.97 0.49
CA CYS A 47 14.54 -5.60 -0.74
C CYS A 47 14.36 -4.16 -1.22
N HIS A 48 13.65 -3.31 -0.49
CA HIS A 48 13.43 -1.90 -0.83
C HIS A 48 14.30 -0.98 0.02
N GLY A 49 14.29 0.32 -0.33
CA GLY A 49 15.06 1.34 0.40
C GLY A 49 16.53 0.98 0.55
N ALA A 50 17.01 0.95 1.78
CA ALA A 50 18.41 0.61 2.12
C ALA A 50 18.68 -0.89 2.25
N ASP A 51 17.67 -1.76 2.14
CA ASP A 51 17.88 -3.21 2.25
C ASP A 51 18.73 -3.73 1.10
N ALA A 52 19.88 -4.33 1.44
CA ALA A 52 20.81 -4.88 0.47
C ALA A 52 20.34 -6.19 -0.19
N ARG A 53 19.37 -6.87 0.40
CA ARG A 53 18.78 -8.10 -0.17
C ARG A 53 18.09 -7.77 -1.49
N LYS A 54 17.97 -8.77 -2.35
CA LYS A 54 17.42 -8.54 -3.70
C LYS A 54 16.27 -9.47 -4.05
N LYS A 55 16.12 -10.61 -3.38
CA LYS A 55 15.06 -11.57 -3.66
C LYS A 55 13.81 -11.21 -2.87
N LEU A 56 12.78 -10.73 -3.57
CA LEU A 56 11.51 -10.33 -2.99
C LEU A 56 10.59 -11.55 -2.79
N SER A 57 9.87 -11.56 -1.67
CA SER A 57 8.91 -12.59 -1.28
C SER A 57 7.67 -11.93 -0.69
N LEU A 58 6.47 -12.30 -1.15
CA LEU A 58 5.21 -11.77 -0.62
C LEU A 58 4.94 -12.22 0.82
N PRO A 59 5.18 -13.49 1.21
CA PRO A 59 5.08 -13.88 2.61
C PRO A 59 5.96 -13.05 3.55
N GLU A 60 7.15 -12.65 3.10
CA GLU A 60 8.02 -11.78 3.89
C GLU A 60 7.44 -10.37 4.02
N CYS A 61 6.85 -9.81 2.97
CA CYS A 61 6.13 -8.53 3.05
C CYS A 61 4.97 -8.60 4.04
N MET A 62 4.19 -9.69 4.03
CA MET A 62 3.11 -9.91 4.99
C MET A 62 3.63 -9.98 6.43
N ASN A 63 4.76 -10.63 6.67
CA ASN A 63 5.39 -10.68 7.98
C ASN A 63 5.86 -9.29 8.44
N TYR A 64 6.43 -8.48 7.53
CA TYR A 64 6.84 -7.11 7.86
C TYR A 64 5.66 -6.25 8.32
N LEU A 65 4.52 -6.32 7.61
CA LEU A 65 3.32 -5.59 8.03
C LEU A 65 2.83 -6.09 9.39
N THR A 66 2.84 -7.41 9.63
CA THR A 66 2.48 -7.99 10.92
C THR A 66 3.37 -7.43 12.05
N TRP A 67 4.70 -7.45 11.87
CA TRP A 67 5.63 -6.95 12.89
C TRP A 67 5.44 -5.46 13.18
N VAL A 68 5.14 -4.66 12.16
CA VAL A 68 4.90 -3.22 12.35
C VAL A 68 3.58 -2.96 13.06
N VAL A 69 2.53 -3.75 12.75
CA VAL A 69 1.25 -3.70 13.48
C VAL A 69 1.45 -4.10 14.95
N ASP A 70 2.18 -5.18 15.20
CA ASP A 70 2.48 -5.63 16.57
C ASP A 70 3.31 -4.59 17.33
N TYR A 71 4.32 -3.99 16.69
CA TYR A 71 5.10 -2.91 17.28
C TYR A 71 4.23 -1.71 17.68
N ALA A 72 3.30 -1.30 16.81
CA ALA A 72 2.37 -0.22 17.13
C ALA A 72 1.49 -0.56 18.35
N LYS A 73 1.02 -1.81 18.46
CA LYS A 73 0.20 -2.28 19.57
C LYS A 73 0.99 -2.40 20.88
N THR A 74 2.17 -3.04 20.83
CA THR A 74 2.90 -3.45 22.05
C THR A 74 3.87 -2.37 22.54
N GLU A 75 4.67 -1.80 21.63
CA GLU A 75 5.72 -0.85 22.02
C GLU A 75 5.22 0.60 22.09
N LEU A 76 4.36 1.01 21.14
CA LEU A 76 3.77 2.35 21.15
C LEU A 76 2.46 2.42 21.94
N GLN A 77 1.88 1.27 22.29
CA GLN A 77 0.61 1.16 23.01
C GLN A 77 -0.53 1.91 22.33
N ALA A 78 -0.55 1.86 20.98
CA ALA A 78 -1.57 2.52 20.18
C ALA A 78 -2.96 1.98 20.50
N LYS A 79 -3.90 2.89 20.76
CA LYS A 79 -5.32 2.55 20.92
C LYS A 79 -6.00 2.35 19.57
N HIS A 80 -5.60 3.18 18.61
CA HIS A 80 -6.11 3.16 17.24
C HIS A 80 -4.94 3.11 16.25
N ILE A 81 -5.01 2.18 15.33
CA ILE A 81 -4.04 2.04 14.25
C ILE A 81 -4.74 2.35 12.94
N TYR A 82 -4.13 3.21 12.14
CA TYR A 82 -4.58 3.59 10.81
C TYR A 82 -3.57 3.10 9.78
N ASN A 83 -4.02 2.93 8.55
CA ASN A 83 -3.13 2.57 7.45
C ASN A 83 -3.26 3.54 6.29
N TYR A 84 -2.13 4.03 5.77
CA TYR A 84 -2.04 4.72 4.50
C TYR A 84 -1.12 3.94 3.58
N SER A 85 -1.68 3.36 2.53
CA SER A 85 -0.98 2.46 1.63
C SER A 85 -1.01 2.94 0.19
N THR A 86 0.07 2.67 -0.55
CA THR A 86 0.20 3.06 -1.96
C THR A 86 0.53 1.86 -2.84
N SER A 87 -0.19 1.70 -3.96
CA SER A 87 0.12 0.76 -5.03
C SER A 87 0.33 -0.68 -4.53
N PHE A 88 1.55 -1.22 -4.63
CA PHE A 88 1.93 -2.53 -4.09
C PHE A 88 1.66 -2.65 -2.58
N GLY A 89 1.93 -1.57 -1.80
CA GLY A 89 1.62 -1.56 -0.38
C GLY A 89 0.11 -1.72 -0.12
N ALA A 90 -0.73 -1.12 -0.97
CA ALA A 90 -2.18 -1.28 -0.89
C ALA A 90 -2.62 -2.71 -1.21
N TYR A 91 -1.99 -3.38 -2.20
CA TYR A 91 -2.22 -4.81 -2.45
C TYR A 91 -1.89 -5.66 -1.23
N ILE A 92 -0.73 -5.43 -0.59
CA ILE A 92 -0.34 -6.16 0.63
C ILE A 92 -1.33 -5.89 1.77
N THR A 93 -1.79 -4.64 1.93
CA THR A 93 -2.79 -4.29 2.96
C THR A 93 -4.12 -4.99 2.71
N LEU A 94 -4.65 -4.96 1.49
CA LEU A 94 -5.90 -5.65 1.13
C LEU A 94 -5.79 -7.16 1.38
N ARG A 95 -4.69 -7.78 0.95
CA ARG A 95 -4.41 -9.19 1.23
C ARG A 95 -4.34 -9.48 2.73
N TYR A 96 -3.73 -8.58 3.50
CA TYR A 96 -3.61 -8.70 4.95
C TYR A 96 -4.98 -8.73 5.63
N LEU A 97 -5.93 -7.90 5.19
CA LEU A 97 -7.28 -7.88 5.72
C LEU A 97 -7.97 -9.25 5.61
N ILE A 98 -7.78 -9.91 4.46
CA ILE A 98 -8.40 -11.24 4.20
C ILE A 98 -7.67 -12.35 4.96
N GLU A 99 -6.34 -12.37 4.94
CA GLU A 99 -5.57 -13.48 5.51
C GLU A 99 -5.38 -13.38 7.04
N LYS A 100 -5.38 -12.16 7.60
CA LYS A 100 -5.03 -11.89 9.02
C LYS A 100 -6.13 -11.18 9.81
N GLY A 101 -7.15 -10.62 9.12
CA GLY A 101 -8.17 -9.76 9.72
C GLY A 101 -7.75 -8.28 9.75
N ASN A 102 -8.69 -7.42 10.12
CA ASN A 102 -8.50 -5.97 10.12
C ASN A 102 -8.00 -5.44 11.48
N PRO A 103 -6.72 -5.02 11.58
CA PRO A 103 -6.21 -4.35 12.78
C PRO A 103 -6.39 -2.83 12.75
N PHE A 104 -6.88 -2.26 11.64
CA PHE A 104 -6.90 -0.83 11.38
C PHE A 104 -8.27 -0.22 11.66
N GLN A 105 -8.27 0.97 12.28
CA GLN A 105 -9.46 1.78 12.49
C GLN A 105 -9.99 2.35 11.16
N LYS A 106 -9.07 2.86 10.33
CA LYS A 106 -9.36 3.30 8.95
C LYS A 106 -8.16 3.06 8.05
N ILE A 107 -8.44 2.91 6.76
CA ILE A 107 -7.47 2.55 5.73
C ILE A 107 -7.64 3.49 4.54
N ALA A 108 -6.59 4.19 4.16
CA ALA A 108 -6.55 5.00 2.95
C ALA A 108 -5.64 4.35 1.91
N LEU A 109 -6.18 4.08 0.74
CA LEU A 109 -5.47 3.44 -0.37
C LEU A 109 -5.29 4.43 -1.51
N ARG A 110 -4.06 4.78 -1.84
CA ARG A 110 -3.75 5.64 -2.99
C ARG A 110 -3.20 4.81 -4.14
N SER A 111 -3.82 4.92 -5.31
CA SER A 111 -3.47 4.14 -6.51
C SER A 111 -3.33 2.64 -6.21
N PRO A 112 -4.31 1.96 -5.59
CA PRO A 112 -4.14 0.59 -5.12
C PRO A 112 -3.87 -0.38 -6.26
N GLY A 113 -2.95 -1.32 -6.02
CA GLY A 113 -2.57 -2.38 -6.96
C GLY A 113 -3.61 -3.50 -7.02
N VAL A 114 -4.83 -3.23 -7.50
CA VAL A 114 -5.91 -4.23 -7.53
C VAL A 114 -5.67 -5.34 -8.55
N ASN A 115 -4.84 -5.13 -9.57
CA ASN A 115 -4.48 -6.09 -10.62
C ASN A 115 -2.98 -6.43 -10.58
N MET A 116 -2.45 -6.75 -9.41
CA MET A 116 -0.99 -6.85 -9.18
C MET A 116 -0.31 -7.91 -10.06
N TYR A 117 -0.95 -9.06 -10.31
CA TYR A 117 -0.39 -10.10 -11.17
C TYR A 117 -0.23 -9.61 -12.61
N GLU A 118 -1.26 -9.00 -13.19
CA GLU A 118 -1.22 -8.44 -14.54
C GLU A 118 -0.21 -7.30 -14.64
N SER A 119 -0.25 -6.37 -13.69
CA SER A 119 0.70 -5.26 -13.65
C SER A 119 2.15 -5.74 -13.60
N MET A 120 2.45 -6.75 -12.78
CA MET A 120 3.79 -7.34 -12.72
C MET A 120 4.12 -8.10 -14.00
N SER A 121 3.18 -8.85 -14.55
CA SER A 121 3.37 -9.64 -15.78
C SER A 121 3.72 -8.75 -16.98
N ASN A 122 3.11 -7.58 -17.09
CA ASN A 122 3.39 -6.61 -18.16
C ASN A 122 4.83 -6.08 -18.14
N HIS A 123 5.55 -6.24 -17.03
CA HIS A 123 6.95 -5.86 -16.89
C HIS A 123 7.93 -7.02 -17.06
N VAL A 124 7.40 -8.23 -17.36
CA VAL A 124 8.22 -9.44 -17.59
C VAL A 124 8.18 -9.79 -19.06
N SER A 125 9.34 -9.84 -19.70
CA SER A 125 9.46 -10.27 -21.10
C SER A 125 9.20 -11.78 -21.27
N ASP A 126 8.91 -12.21 -22.50
CA ASP A 126 8.77 -13.65 -22.82
C ASP A 126 10.01 -14.46 -22.42
N GLU A 127 11.22 -13.89 -22.62
CA GLU A 127 12.47 -14.52 -22.15
C GLU A 127 12.50 -14.60 -20.61
N GLY A 128 11.99 -13.58 -19.92
CA GLY A 128 11.84 -13.55 -18.46
C GLY A 128 10.94 -14.69 -17.98
N PHE A 129 9.76 -14.85 -18.59
CA PHE A 129 8.86 -15.97 -18.27
C PHE A 129 9.50 -17.33 -18.57
N ALA A 130 10.24 -17.44 -19.67
CA ALA A 130 10.96 -18.68 -19.98
C ALA A 130 12.05 -19.01 -18.94
N LYS A 131 12.71 -17.99 -18.36
CA LYS A 131 13.66 -18.16 -17.25
C LYS A 131 12.97 -18.58 -15.96
N LEU A 132 11.86 -17.94 -15.60
CA LEU A 132 11.06 -18.29 -14.41
C LEU A 132 10.61 -19.74 -14.46
N LYS A 133 10.03 -20.19 -15.60
CA LYS A 133 9.61 -21.60 -15.82
C LYS A 133 10.75 -22.62 -15.69
N LYS A 134 12.01 -22.20 -15.88
CA LYS A 134 13.21 -23.02 -15.68
C LYS A 134 13.78 -22.92 -14.26
N GLY A 135 13.01 -22.33 -13.33
CA GLY A 135 13.43 -22.16 -11.93
C GLY A 135 14.52 -21.09 -11.72
N LYS A 136 14.72 -20.18 -12.69
CA LYS A 136 15.68 -19.08 -12.59
C LYS A 136 15.00 -17.83 -12.05
N GLU A 137 15.78 -17.01 -11.34
CA GLU A 137 15.36 -15.68 -10.93
C GLU A 137 15.50 -14.67 -12.09
N ILE A 138 14.64 -13.68 -12.13
CA ILE A 138 14.73 -12.53 -13.03
C ILE A 138 14.80 -11.23 -12.23
N GLN A 139 15.30 -10.16 -12.85
CA GLN A 139 15.28 -8.83 -12.26
C GLN A 139 14.07 -8.05 -12.77
N VAL A 140 13.36 -7.41 -11.83
CA VAL A 140 12.24 -6.51 -12.09
C VAL A 140 12.43 -5.18 -11.35
N GLY A 141 11.67 -4.17 -11.72
CA GLY A 141 11.72 -2.83 -11.12
C GLY A 141 12.46 -1.83 -12.01
N PHE A 142 12.26 -0.53 -11.74
CA PHE A 142 12.85 0.59 -12.50
C PHE A 142 14.15 1.05 -11.85
N GLU A 143 14.09 1.96 -10.90
CA GLU A 143 15.26 2.47 -10.19
C GLU A 143 15.86 1.41 -9.25
N ARG A 144 15.00 0.78 -8.46
CA ARG A 144 15.39 -0.35 -7.61
C ARG A 144 15.15 -1.66 -8.34
N LYS A 145 16.23 -2.40 -8.61
CA LYS A 145 16.16 -3.75 -9.21
C LYS A 145 16.08 -4.81 -8.12
N MET A 146 15.02 -5.61 -8.18
CA MET A 146 14.79 -6.72 -7.28
C MET A 146 14.72 -8.01 -8.08
N LYS A 147 15.01 -9.13 -7.45
CA LYS A 147 14.86 -10.45 -8.03
C LYS A 147 13.53 -11.06 -7.59
N ILE A 148 12.85 -11.64 -8.54
CA ILE A 148 11.69 -12.49 -8.32
C ILE A 148 11.91 -13.86 -8.96
N ASP A 149 11.22 -14.85 -8.46
CA ASP A 149 11.20 -16.20 -9.00
C ASP A 149 9.77 -16.61 -9.42
N GLN A 150 9.61 -17.84 -9.89
CA GLN A 150 8.30 -18.37 -10.27
C GLN A 150 7.32 -18.39 -9.09
N ALA A 151 7.82 -18.73 -7.87
CA ALA A 151 6.97 -18.77 -6.68
C ALA A 151 6.36 -17.40 -6.34
N PHE A 152 7.09 -16.30 -6.55
CA PHE A 152 6.55 -14.95 -6.40
C PHE A 152 5.40 -14.67 -7.39
N MET A 153 5.56 -15.07 -8.66
CA MET A 153 4.52 -14.88 -9.68
C MET A 153 3.30 -15.79 -9.42
N ASP A 154 3.54 -17.02 -9.00
CA ASP A 154 2.48 -17.97 -8.67
C ASP A 154 1.68 -17.50 -7.45
N ASP A 155 2.34 -16.93 -6.44
CA ASP A 155 1.71 -16.36 -5.25
C ASP A 155 0.86 -15.14 -5.62
N LEU A 156 1.36 -14.20 -6.45
CA LEU A 156 0.56 -13.09 -6.96
C LEU A 156 -0.68 -13.58 -7.74
N LYS A 157 -0.52 -14.63 -8.53
CA LYS A 157 -1.61 -15.20 -9.32
C LYS A 157 -2.65 -15.93 -8.48
N SER A 158 -2.22 -16.53 -7.36
CA SER A 158 -3.10 -17.29 -6.47
C SER A 158 -3.96 -16.40 -5.58
N PHE A 159 -3.61 -15.13 -5.43
CA PHE A 159 -4.35 -14.19 -4.62
C PHE A 159 -4.62 -12.89 -5.41
N ASP A 160 -5.77 -12.85 -6.07
CA ASP A 160 -6.28 -11.61 -6.67
C ASP A 160 -7.21 -10.93 -5.66
N VAL A 161 -6.90 -9.69 -5.30
CA VAL A 161 -7.73 -8.94 -4.34
C VAL A 161 -9.16 -8.72 -4.84
N ARG A 162 -9.38 -8.78 -6.16
CA ARG A 162 -10.70 -8.63 -6.79
C ARG A 162 -11.61 -9.85 -6.60
N ASP A 163 -11.04 -11.00 -6.26
CA ASP A 163 -11.77 -12.25 -6.00
C ASP A 163 -12.29 -12.35 -4.55
N HIS A 164 -12.05 -11.30 -3.72
CA HIS A 164 -12.41 -11.26 -2.32
C HIS A 164 -13.40 -10.13 -2.02
N GLU A 165 -14.19 -10.32 -0.98
CA GLU A 165 -15.18 -9.35 -0.49
C GLU A 165 -14.62 -8.57 0.70
N TYR A 166 -14.83 -7.23 0.68
CA TYR A 166 -14.37 -6.31 1.72
C TYR A 166 -15.52 -5.56 2.40
N PHE A 167 -16.75 -6.06 2.28
CA PHE A 167 -17.96 -5.42 2.81
C PHE A 167 -17.88 -5.11 4.31
N ASP A 168 -17.29 -6.03 5.09
CA ASP A 168 -17.13 -5.84 6.53
C ASP A 168 -16.20 -4.68 6.91
N PHE A 169 -15.44 -4.18 5.94
CA PHE A 169 -14.45 -3.11 6.13
C PHE A 169 -14.75 -1.88 5.25
N ALA A 170 -15.82 -1.90 4.46
CA ALA A 170 -16.07 -0.92 3.39
C ALA A 170 -16.12 0.52 3.90
N GLU A 171 -16.77 0.76 5.05
CA GLU A 171 -16.89 2.09 5.65
C GLU A 171 -15.56 2.62 6.21
N ASP A 172 -14.61 1.71 6.48
CA ASP A 172 -13.29 2.02 7.01
C ASP A 172 -12.23 2.15 5.91
N ILE A 173 -12.60 2.02 4.63
CA ILE A 173 -11.68 2.13 3.50
C ILE A 173 -12.03 3.33 2.63
N LEU A 174 -11.00 4.15 2.32
CA LEU A 174 -11.04 5.22 1.33
C LEU A 174 -10.05 4.89 0.21
N ILE A 175 -10.51 4.96 -1.04
CA ILE A 175 -9.65 4.84 -2.21
C ILE A 175 -9.52 6.20 -2.92
N LEU A 176 -8.26 6.65 -3.14
CA LEU A 176 -7.94 7.78 -4.01
C LEU A 176 -7.18 7.29 -5.24
N HIS A 177 -7.66 7.65 -6.43
CA HIS A 177 -7.03 7.18 -7.67
C HIS A 177 -6.96 8.28 -8.73
N GLY A 178 -5.83 8.35 -9.43
CA GLY A 178 -5.61 9.35 -10.47
C GLY A 178 -6.34 9.03 -11.77
N THR A 179 -7.00 10.02 -12.37
CA THR A 179 -7.71 9.80 -13.67
C THR A 179 -6.75 9.62 -14.85
N LYS A 180 -5.46 9.88 -14.65
CA LYS A 180 -4.38 9.65 -15.64
C LYS A 180 -3.35 8.66 -15.13
N ASP A 181 -3.78 7.69 -14.30
CA ASP A 181 -2.92 6.59 -13.85
C ASP A 181 -2.61 5.68 -15.05
N GLU A 182 -1.35 5.66 -15.45
CA GLU A 182 -0.84 4.90 -16.59
C GLU A 182 -0.46 3.46 -16.25
N MET A 183 -0.39 3.13 -14.95
CA MET A 183 0.02 1.80 -14.48
C MET A 183 -1.19 0.93 -14.13
N ILE A 184 -2.19 1.52 -13.48
CA ILE A 184 -3.40 0.83 -13.05
C ILE A 184 -4.61 1.59 -13.58
N PRO A 185 -5.34 1.03 -14.56
CA PRO A 185 -6.50 1.69 -15.15
C PRO A 185 -7.54 2.04 -14.09
N ILE A 186 -8.01 3.30 -14.11
CA ILE A 186 -8.98 3.80 -13.13
C ILE A 186 -10.27 2.99 -13.12
N ASP A 187 -10.70 2.47 -14.25
CA ASP A 187 -11.96 1.69 -14.35
C ASP A 187 -11.88 0.39 -13.56
N LEU A 188 -10.71 -0.27 -13.50
CA LEU A 188 -10.52 -1.47 -12.67
C LEU A 188 -10.64 -1.14 -11.17
N VAL A 189 -10.09 0.00 -10.75
CA VAL A 189 -10.12 0.41 -9.35
C VAL A 189 -11.52 0.90 -8.96
N ARG A 190 -12.21 1.59 -9.89
CA ARG A 190 -13.59 2.01 -9.68
C ARG A 190 -14.51 0.80 -9.55
N GLU A 191 -14.40 -0.18 -10.45
CA GLU A 191 -15.17 -1.44 -10.41
C GLU A 191 -14.92 -2.18 -9.09
N PHE A 192 -13.66 -2.29 -8.66
CA PHE A 192 -13.31 -2.89 -7.36
C PHE A 192 -13.98 -2.15 -6.19
N ALA A 193 -13.95 -0.81 -6.19
CA ALA A 193 -14.56 0.00 -5.15
C ALA A 193 -16.10 -0.14 -5.14
N GLU A 194 -16.73 -0.08 -6.31
CA GLU A 194 -18.19 -0.23 -6.46
C GLU A 194 -18.65 -1.62 -6.02
N ASN A 195 -17.96 -2.69 -6.42
CA ASN A 195 -18.27 -4.06 -6.05
C ASN A 195 -18.16 -4.31 -4.53
N ASN A 196 -17.37 -3.51 -3.83
CA ASN A 196 -17.16 -3.64 -2.38
C ASN A 196 -17.80 -2.51 -1.57
N VAL A 197 -18.54 -1.59 -2.21
CA VAL A 197 -19.19 -0.43 -1.56
C VAL A 197 -18.20 0.47 -0.82
N ILE A 198 -16.97 0.57 -1.34
CA ILE A 198 -15.87 1.38 -0.77
C ILE A 198 -15.96 2.80 -1.31
N GLU A 199 -15.69 3.80 -0.44
CA GLU A 199 -15.60 5.19 -0.86
C GLU A 199 -14.46 5.40 -1.87
N PHE A 200 -14.81 5.92 -3.06
CA PHE A 200 -13.89 6.14 -4.16
C PHE A 200 -13.81 7.60 -4.56
N VAL A 201 -12.61 8.17 -4.51
CA VAL A 201 -12.32 9.57 -4.86
C VAL A 201 -11.40 9.63 -6.07
N PRO A 202 -11.91 9.92 -7.28
CA PRO A 202 -11.06 10.18 -8.44
C PRO A 202 -10.35 11.52 -8.27
N VAL A 203 -9.03 11.54 -8.53
CA VAL A 203 -8.24 12.77 -8.53
C VAL A 203 -7.91 13.15 -9.96
N GLU A 204 -8.59 14.21 -10.44
CA GLU A 204 -8.51 14.64 -11.83
C GLU A 204 -7.09 15.03 -12.24
N GLY A 205 -6.61 14.44 -13.35
CA GLY A 205 -5.28 14.69 -13.91
C GLY A 205 -4.11 14.07 -13.15
N ALA A 206 -4.33 13.40 -12.02
CA ALA A 206 -3.26 12.73 -11.29
C ALA A 206 -2.79 11.46 -12.01
N ASN A 207 -1.47 11.26 -12.06
CA ASN A 207 -0.82 10.05 -12.54
C ASN A 207 -0.56 9.06 -11.37
N HIS A 208 -0.05 7.87 -11.67
CA HIS A 208 0.16 6.81 -10.66
C HIS A 208 0.88 7.27 -9.39
N PRO A 209 2.07 7.93 -9.45
CA PRO A 209 2.79 8.37 -8.25
C PRO A 209 2.28 9.70 -7.66
N PHE A 210 1.30 10.36 -8.29
CA PHE A 210 0.84 11.70 -7.88
C PHE A 210 1.99 12.73 -7.90
N GLN A 211 2.74 12.77 -9.03
CA GLN A 211 3.90 13.65 -9.18
C GLN A 211 3.60 15.13 -9.05
N ASN A 212 2.39 15.56 -9.44
CA ASN A 212 1.99 16.95 -9.25
C ASN A 212 1.78 17.24 -7.76
N PRO A 213 2.50 18.22 -7.17
CA PRO A 213 2.38 18.55 -5.75
C PRO A 213 0.96 18.89 -5.30
N ASN A 214 0.13 19.51 -6.18
CA ASN A 214 -1.25 19.85 -5.86
C ASN A 214 -2.12 18.59 -5.74
N HIS A 215 -1.92 17.59 -6.59
CA HIS A 215 -2.63 16.32 -6.50
C HIS A 215 -2.23 15.57 -5.23
N MET A 216 -0.94 15.56 -4.88
CA MET A 216 -0.45 14.96 -3.65
C MET A 216 -0.99 15.68 -2.42
N ALA A 217 -1.00 17.02 -2.41
CA ALA A 217 -1.55 17.81 -1.31
C ALA A 217 -3.06 17.54 -1.12
N LEU A 218 -3.82 17.46 -2.22
CA LEU A 218 -5.24 17.10 -2.18
C LEU A 218 -5.44 15.70 -1.59
N ALA A 219 -4.65 14.72 -2.02
CA ALA A 219 -4.74 13.36 -1.50
C ALA A 219 -4.43 13.31 0.00
N ILE A 220 -3.36 13.96 0.44
CA ILE A 220 -2.96 14.04 1.85
C ILE A 220 -4.09 14.68 2.69
N HIS A 221 -4.66 15.77 2.20
CA HIS A 221 -5.77 16.46 2.88
C HIS A 221 -6.96 15.52 3.07
N LYS A 222 -7.41 14.86 1.99
CA LYS A 222 -8.51 13.90 2.01
C LYS A 222 -8.26 12.71 2.96
N ILE A 223 -7.04 12.17 2.96
CA ILE A 223 -6.66 11.08 3.86
C ILE A 223 -6.72 11.51 5.32
N ILE A 224 -6.19 12.71 5.63
CA ILE A 224 -6.22 13.24 6.99
C ILE A 224 -7.66 13.53 7.44
N GLU A 225 -8.49 14.12 6.57
CA GLU A 225 -9.91 14.30 6.87
C GLU A 225 -10.59 12.96 7.17
N PHE A 226 -10.40 11.97 6.31
CA PHE A 226 -10.98 10.63 6.49
C PHE A 226 -10.56 9.98 7.81
N PHE A 227 -9.30 10.10 8.22
CA PHE A 227 -8.82 9.55 9.50
C PHE A 227 -9.41 10.28 10.72
N HIS A 228 -9.89 11.50 10.55
CA HIS A 228 -10.49 12.33 11.59
C HIS A 228 -12.01 12.44 11.53
N ASP A 229 -12.63 11.87 10.49
CA ASP A 229 -14.08 11.84 10.40
C ASP A 229 -14.62 10.80 11.38
N ASP A 230 -14.77 11.22 12.64
CA ASP A 230 -15.52 10.47 13.64
C ASP A 230 -16.99 10.53 13.23
N LYS A 231 -17.42 9.62 12.37
CA LYS A 231 -18.84 9.29 12.27
C LYS A 231 -19.22 8.63 13.60
N ALA A 232 -19.60 9.48 14.57
CA ALA A 232 -20.18 9.09 15.84
C ALA A 232 -21.48 8.31 15.64
#